data_21c48be02be5477c4c5dc1436b1d3c16
#
_entry.id   21c48be02be5477c4c5dc1436b1d3c16
#
_cell.length_a   1.000
_cell.length_b   1.000
_cell.length_c   1.000
_cell.angle_alpha   90.00
_cell.angle_beta   90.00
_cell.angle_gamma   90.00
#
_symmetry.space_group_name_H-M   'P 1'
#
loop_
_entity.id
_entity.type
_entity.pdbx_description
1 polymer ?
#
loop_
_entity_poly.entity_id
_entity_poly.type
_entity_poly.pdbx_seq_one_letter_code
_entity_poly.pdbx_strand_id
1 'polypeptide(L)'
;MRNIPVADVEDLDRAVLAIGTDYPPQHVLAFHEHRRAQVLYAATGVMRVETAEGAWTVPTARAVLIPPRTPHRVTMTGVSTRSLYIEPAAAPWFPPRCRVVDVSALLRALLLDAVDMEPRYPEHGRDATVVSLILHELRNLTPLPLDVPLPSDPGLRRLCEAFLRAPDIHDPPGRWATALSVSERTLGRLFHRETGMSFKRWRQRACIVHSLQQMPAGVPVTRLAATLGYDNPAAFTAAFKKVLGRPPTAFTTAGRPGPDT
;
A
#
# COMPACT_ATOMS: atom_id res chain seq x y z
N MET A 1 -15.64 13.89 -7.44
CA MET A 1 -15.93 13.17 -8.72
C MET A 1 -16.02 11.66 -8.45
N ARG A 2 -16.90 10.93 -9.14
CA ARG A 2 -17.06 9.48 -8.91
C ARG A 2 -17.03 8.70 -10.22
N ASN A 3 -16.26 7.58 -10.21
CA ASN A 3 -16.19 6.61 -11.30
C ASN A 3 -15.83 7.22 -12.68
N ILE A 4 -14.93 8.21 -12.71
CA ILE A 4 -14.41 8.80 -13.95
C ILE A 4 -12.91 8.48 -14.09
N PRO A 5 -12.42 8.25 -15.31
CA PRO A 5 -10.98 8.11 -15.57
C PRO A 5 -10.24 9.40 -15.24
N VAL A 6 -9.06 9.27 -14.65
CA VAL A 6 -8.22 10.46 -14.36
C VAL A 6 -7.82 11.19 -15.62
N ALA A 7 -7.62 10.47 -16.73
CA ALA A 7 -7.25 11.06 -18.03
C ALA A 7 -8.26 12.11 -18.51
N ASP A 8 -9.54 12.01 -18.12
CA ASP A 8 -10.58 12.97 -18.53
C ASP A 8 -10.48 14.32 -17.79
N VAL A 9 -9.74 14.36 -16.69
CA VAL A 9 -9.67 15.52 -15.77
C VAL A 9 -8.24 15.92 -15.39
N GLU A 10 -7.24 15.15 -15.78
CA GLU A 10 -5.84 15.36 -15.37
C GLU A 10 -5.30 16.75 -15.74
N ASP A 11 -5.79 17.33 -16.83
CA ASP A 11 -5.36 18.64 -17.34
C ASP A 11 -6.10 19.83 -16.73
N LEU A 12 -7.06 19.59 -15.82
CA LEU A 12 -7.73 20.68 -15.12
C LEU A 12 -6.74 21.49 -14.27
N ASP A 13 -6.81 22.81 -14.40
CA ASP A 13 -5.97 23.74 -13.63
C ASP A 13 -6.47 23.83 -12.17
N ARG A 14 -6.16 22.80 -11.39
CA ARG A 14 -6.46 22.70 -9.95
C ARG A 14 -5.33 21.97 -9.24
N ALA A 15 -5.00 22.45 -8.05
CA ALA A 15 -3.95 21.86 -7.21
C ALA A 15 -4.20 20.38 -6.87
N VAL A 16 -5.45 20.02 -6.61
CA VAL A 16 -5.88 18.67 -6.25
C VAL A 16 -7.15 18.30 -6.98
N LEU A 17 -7.18 17.09 -7.54
CA LEU A 17 -8.39 16.47 -8.08
C LEU A 17 -8.72 15.23 -7.24
N ALA A 18 -9.98 15.08 -6.83
CA ALA A 18 -10.41 13.97 -6.02
C ALA A 18 -11.38 13.07 -6.79
N ILE A 19 -11.05 11.76 -6.90
CA ILE A 19 -11.85 10.76 -7.61
C ILE A 19 -12.16 9.60 -6.68
N GLY A 20 -13.45 9.30 -6.50
CA GLY A 20 -13.91 8.08 -5.83
C GLY A 20 -14.25 7.01 -6.85
N THR A 21 -13.74 5.79 -6.65
CA THR A 21 -14.03 4.66 -7.53
C THR A 21 -14.30 3.40 -6.72
N ASP A 22 -15.36 2.70 -7.09
CA ASP A 22 -15.70 1.41 -6.51
C ASP A 22 -15.30 0.31 -7.50
N TYR A 23 -14.38 -0.56 -7.08
CA TYR A 23 -13.83 -1.61 -7.92
C TYR A 23 -14.43 -2.97 -7.56
N PRO A 24 -14.80 -3.81 -8.54
CA PRO A 24 -15.20 -5.18 -8.29
C PRO A 24 -14.04 -5.99 -7.69
N PRO A 25 -14.34 -7.11 -7.01
CA PRO A 25 -13.31 -8.03 -6.52
C PRO A 25 -12.36 -8.47 -7.63
N GLN A 26 -11.06 -8.56 -7.32
CA GLN A 26 -9.98 -9.00 -8.23
C GLN A 26 -9.78 -8.10 -9.46
N HIS A 27 -10.26 -6.87 -9.44
CA HIS A 27 -9.98 -5.92 -10.51
C HIS A 27 -8.50 -5.55 -10.56
N VAL A 28 -7.93 -5.51 -11.75
CA VAL A 28 -6.53 -5.15 -11.97
C VAL A 28 -6.44 -3.94 -12.88
N LEU A 29 -5.89 -2.85 -12.36
CA LEU A 29 -5.41 -1.75 -13.17
C LEU A 29 -4.02 -2.14 -13.68
N ALA A 30 -3.86 -2.29 -14.99
CA ALA A 30 -2.58 -2.58 -15.65
C ALA A 30 -1.54 -1.50 -15.34
N PHE A 31 -0.28 -1.74 -15.70
CA PHE A 31 0.76 -0.72 -15.53
C PHE A 31 0.39 0.58 -16.25
N HIS A 32 0.39 1.65 -15.50
CA HIS A 32 0.11 3.02 -15.94
C HIS A 32 0.84 4.01 -15.05
N GLU A 33 0.88 5.26 -15.45
CA GLU A 33 1.44 6.35 -14.66
C GLU A 33 0.60 7.62 -14.81
N HIS A 34 0.79 8.56 -13.89
CA HIS A 34 0.16 9.87 -13.92
C HIS A 34 1.21 10.96 -13.83
N ARG A 35 0.99 12.11 -14.50
CA ARG A 35 1.86 13.27 -14.33
C ARG A 35 1.74 13.88 -12.93
N ARG A 36 0.58 13.72 -12.29
CA ARG A 36 0.31 14.15 -10.92
C ARG A 36 0.79 13.12 -9.91
N ALA A 37 1.17 13.57 -8.71
CA ALA A 37 1.32 12.67 -7.57
C ALA A 37 -0.05 12.09 -7.18
N GLN A 38 -0.10 10.84 -6.73
CA GLN A 38 -1.33 10.20 -6.32
C GLN A 38 -1.30 9.81 -4.85
N VAL A 39 -2.38 10.15 -4.14
CA VAL A 39 -2.73 9.56 -2.84
C VAL A 39 -3.87 8.58 -3.08
N LEU A 40 -3.61 7.29 -2.95
CA LEU A 40 -4.60 6.25 -3.19
C LEU A 40 -5.04 5.66 -1.84
N TYR A 41 -6.22 6.07 -1.37
CA TYR A 41 -6.80 5.66 -0.08
C TYR A 41 -7.79 4.52 -0.25
N ALA A 42 -7.66 3.47 0.57
CA ALA A 42 -8.60 2.36 0.66
C ALA A 42 -9.70 2.67 1.69
N ALA A 43 -10.87 3.10 1.25
CA ALA A 43 -12.02 3.31 2.14
C ALA A 43 -12.58 1.98 2.64
N THR A 44 -12.57 0.95 1.79
CA THR A 44 -12.88 -0.45 2.12
C THR A 44 -11.89 -1.38 1.45
N GLY A 45 -11.89 -2.65 1.82
CA GLY A 45 -11.10 -3.70 1.19
C GLY A 45 -9.59 -3.52 1.33
N VAL A 46 -8.86 -4.15 0.43
CA VAL A 46 -7.40 -4.10 0.38
C VAL A 46 -6.92 -3.97 -1.06
N MET A 47 -5.86 -3.23 -1.29
CA MET A 47 -5.21 -3.16 -2.60
C MET A 47 -3.72 -3.44 -2.49
N ARG A 48 -3.16 -3.92 -3.58
CA ARG A 48 -1.74 -4.13 -3.76
C ARG A 48 -1.24 -3.27 -4.91
N VAL A 49 -0.32 -2.37 -4.60
CA VAL A 49 0.37 -1.52 -5.57
C VAL A 49 1.74 -2.13 -5.86
N GLU A 50 2.11 -2.23 -7.12
CA GLU A 50 3.39 -2.79 -7.57
C GLU A 50 4.09 -1.79 -8.49
N THR A 51 5.38 -1.59 -8.27
CA THR A 51 6.29 -0.81 -9.13
C THR A 51 7.57 -1.59 -9.39
N ALA A 52 8.50 -1.01 -10.13
CA ALA A 52 9.83 -1.58 -10.29
C ALA A 52 10.60 -1.70 -8.96
N GLU A 53 10.31 -0.83 -7.98
CA GLU A 53 11.03 -0.81 -6.69
C GLU A 53 10.49 -1.78 -5.64
N GLY A 54 9.24 -2.22 -5.77
CA GLY A 54 8.64 -3.11 -4.78
C GLY A 54 7.14 -3.28 -4.90
N ALA A 55 6.56 -3.86 -3.85
CA ALA A 55 5.13 -4.04 -3.69
C ALA A 55 4.67 -3.47 -2.35
N TRP A 56 3.52 -2.80 -2.35
CA TRP A 56 2.89 -2.16 -1.20
C TRP A 56 1.50 -2.74 -1.01
N THR A 57 1.22 -3.25 0.17
CA THR A 57 -0.14 -3.66 0.54
C THR A 57 -0.81 -2.53 1.31
N VAL A 58 -1.95 -2.08 0.83
CA VAL A 58 -2.72 -0.97 1.39
C VAL A 58 -4.03 -1.51 1.95
N PRO A 59 -4.11 -1.79 3.25
CA PRO A 59 -5.34 -2.26 3.88
C PRO A 59 -6.34 -1.12 4.06
N THR A 60 -7.57 -1.47 4.41
CA THR A 60 -8.64 -0.52 4.75
C THR A 60 -8.17 0.57 5.71
N ALA A 61 -8.62 1.77 5.50
CA ALA A 61 -8.29 2.98 6.25
C ALA A 61 -6.80 3.40 6.18
N ARG A 62 -6.09 2.97 5.13
CA ARG A 62 -4.71 3.35 4.83
C ARG A 62 -4.62 3.92 3.42
N ALA A 63 -3.58 4.67 3.16
CA ALA A 63 -3.30 5.21 1.83
C ALA A 63 -1.87 4.89 1.40
N VAL A 64 -1.66 4.82 0.09
CA VAL A 64 -0.32 4.84 -0.50
C VAL A 64 -0.10 6.17 -1.20
N LEU A 65 1.05 6.76 -0.97
CA LEU A 65 1.57 7.92 -1.66
C LEU A 65 2.38 7.43 -2.85
N ILE A 66 1.98 7.77 -4.06
CA ILE A 66 2.65 7.39 -5.32
C ILE A 66 3.21 8.66 -5.95
N PRO A 67 4.55 8.78 -6.13
CA PRO A 67 5.15 9.95 -6.75
C PRO A 67 4.67 10.15 -8.20
N PRO A 68 4.75 11.38 -8.72
CA PRO A 68 4.39 11.65 -10.12
C PRO A 68 5.26 10.81 -11.06
N ARG A 69 4.70 10.43 -12.21
CA ARG A 69 5.38 9.64 -13.25
C ARG A 69 6.02 8.35 -12.75
N THR A 70 5.39 7.71 -11.76
CA THR A 70 5.82 6.40 -11.26
C THR A 70 4.95 5.32 -11.91
N PRO A 71 5.50 4.50 -12.82
CA PRO A 71 4.77 3.38 -13.41
C PRO A 71 4.36 2.39 -12.32
N HIS A 72 3.06 2.11 -12.23
CA HIS A 72 2.52 1.22 -11.21
C HIS A 72 1.32 0.42 -11.71
N ARG A 73 1.13 -0.75 -11.10
CA ARG A 73 -0.03 -1.63 -11.29
C ARG A 73 -0.77 -1.72 -9.96
N VAL A 74 -2.09 -1.78 -9.99
CA VAL A 74 -2.89 -1.95 -8.78
C VAL A 74 -3.83 -3.14 -8.91
N THR A 75 -3.75 -4.07 -7.95
CA THR A 75 -4.70 -5.16 -7.80
C THR A 75 -5.66 -4.84 -6.66
N MET A 76 -6.96 -4.86 -6.95
CA MET A 76 -8.04 -4.50 -6.04
C MET A 76 -8.73 -5.75 -5.50
N THR A 77 -8.95 -5.80 -4.18
CA THR A 77 -9.70 -6.87 -3.51
C THR A 77 -10.89 -6.26 -2.77
N GLY A 78 -12.00 -6.07 -3.51
CA GLY A 78 -13.22 -5.49 -2.97
C GLY A 78 -13.04 -4.07 -2.41
N VAL A 79 -12.42 -3.19 -3.21
CA VAL A 79 -11.97 -1.88 -2.74
C VAL A 79 -12.87 -0.76 -3.25
N SER A 80 -13.30 0.10 -2.33
CA SER A 80 -13.74 1.45 -2.62
C SER A 80 -12.57 2.40 -2.37
N THR A 81 -12.14 3.12 -3.39
CA THR A 81 -11.00 4.04 -3.30
C THR A 81 -11.44 5.48 -3.23
N ARG A 82 -10.59 6.31 -2.62
CA ARG A 82 -10.61 7.77 -2.74
C ARG A 82 -9.22 8.20 -3.16
N SER A 83 -9.08 8.57 -4.43
CA SER A 83 -7.81 8.98 -5.00
C SER A 83 -7.72 10.51 -5.04
N LEU A 84 -6.61 11.06 -4.58
CA LEU A 84 -6.24 12.44 -4.85
C LEU A 84 -5.12 12.45 -5.89
N TYR A 85 -5.28 13.28 -6.90
CA TYR A 85 -4.26 13.58 -7.90
C TYR A 85 -3.78 15.00 -7.66
N ILE A 86 -2.51 15.15 -7.24
CA ILE A 86 -1.95 16.39 -6.72
C ILE A 86 -0.91 16.92 -7.72
N GLU A 87 -1.05 18.19 -8.10
CA GLU A 87 -0.03 18.87 -8.89
C GLU A 87 1.31 18.87 -8.15
N PRO A 88 2.43 18.50 -8.79
CA PRO A 88 3.74 18.51 -8.16
C PRO A 88 4.11 19.85 -7.54
N ALA A 89 3.74 20.97 -8.16
CA ALA A 89 3.99 22.30 -7.64
C ALA A 89 3.21 22.60 -6.34
N ALA A 90 2.05 21.97 -6.12
CA ALA A 90 1.27 22.13 -4.91
C ALA A 90 1.80 21.29 -3.73
N ALA A 91 2.64 20.28 -3.99
CA ALA A 91 3.20 19.40 -2.99
C ALA A 91 4.69 19.10 -3.23
N PRO A 92 5.59 20.10 -3.22
CA PRO A 92 7.03 19.90 -3.46
C PRO A 92 7.70 19.02 -2.40
N TRP A 93 7.06 18.80 -1.27
CA TRP A 93 7.45 17.92 -0.17
C TRP A 93 7.03 16.45 -0.39
N PHE A 94 6.29 16.12 -1.45
CA PHE A 94 5.80 14.77 -1.69
C PHE A 94 6.97 13.77 -1.76
N PRO A 95 6.84 12.57 -1.16
CA PRO A 95 7.97 11.64 -1.08
C PRO A 95 8.42 11.19 -2.48
N PRO A 96 9.74 11.00 -2.71
CA PRO A 96 10.26 10.57 -4.01
C PRO A 96 10.06 9.07 -4.29
N ARG A 97 9.53 8.31 -3.31
CA ARG A 97 9.24 6.86 -3.42
C ARG A 97 7.88 6.55 -2.83
N CYS A 98 7.24 5.49 -3.33
CA CYS A 98 5.98 5.02 -2.78
C CYS A 98 6.09 4.73 -1.29
N ARG A 99 5.07 5.14 -0.53
CA ARG A 99 4.95 4.90 0.93
C ARG A 99 3.52 4.62 1.30
N VAL A 100 3.30 3.60 2.13
CA VAL A 100 2.00 3.44 2.79
C VAL A 100 2.00 4.25 4.08
N VAL A 101 0.89 4.90 4.35
CA VAL A 101 0.73 5.82 5.48
C VAL A 101 -0.52 5.53 6.28
N ASP A 102 -0.47 5.84 7.58
CA ASP A 102 -1.65 5.85 8.44
C ASP A 102 -2.49 7.09 8.15
N VAL A 103 -3.82 6.94 8.10
CA VAL A 103 -4.74 8.04 7.78
C VAL A 103 -5.51 8.41 9.05
N SER A 104 -5.39 9.67 9.48
CA SER A 104 -6.11 10.19 10.65
C SER A 104 -7.63 10.21 10.40
N ALA A 105 -8.42 10.25 11.47
CA ALA A 105 -9.88 10.39 11.34
C ALA A 105 -10.27 11.66 10.60
N LEU A 106 -9.56 12.77 10.83
CA LEU A 106 -9.78 14.03 10.14
C LEU A 106 -9.48 13.90 8.64
N LEU A 107 -8.29 13.38 8.28
CA LEU A 107 -7.93 13.21 6.87
C LEU A 107 -8.90 12.26 6.17
N ARG A 108 -9.34 11.18 6.84
CA ARG A 108 -10.37 10.29 6.30
C ARG A 108 -11.65 11.04 5.95
N ALA A 109 -12.16 11.88 6.87
CA ALA A 109 -13.37 12.67 6.62
C ALA A 109 -13.18 13.61 5.42
N LEU A 110 -12.04 14.29 5.34
CA LEU A 110 -11.69 15.17 4.23
C LEU A 110 -11.58 14.42 2.89
N LEU A 111 -10.99 13.23 2.86
CA LEU A 111 -10.88 12.40 1.65
C LEU A 111 -12.26 11.93 1.15
N LEU A 112 -13.18 11.63 2.07
CA LEU A 112 -14.56 11.25 1.75
C LEU A 112 -15.38 12.43 1.22
N ASP A 113 -15.19 13.63 1.78
CA ASP A 113 -15.84 14.84 1.35
C ASP A 113 -15.31 15.33 -0.01
N ALA A 114 -14.01 15.27 -0.22
CA ALA A 114 -13.36 15.80 -1.41
C ALA A 114 -13.84 15.18 -2.72
N VAL A 115 -14.27 13.91 -2.74
CA VAL A 115 -14.77 13.25 -3.96
C VAL A 115 -16.13 13.78 -4.43
N ASP A 116 -16.84 14.48 -3.57
CA ASP A 116 -18.13 15.11 -3.88
C ASP A 116 -18.00 16.59 -4.26
N MET A 117 -16.77 17.15 -4.20
CA MET A 117 -16.47 18.49 -4.67
C MET A 117 -16.54 18.59 -6.20
N GLU A 118 -16.90 19.77 -6.68
CA GLU A 118 -16.83 20.07 -8.11
C GLU A 118 -15.38 20.04 -8.60
N PRO A 119 -15.10 19.45 -9.80
CA PRO A 119 -13.73 19.39 -10.33
C PRO A 119 -13.08 20.76 -10.51
N ARG A 120 -13.89 21.77 -10.84
CA ARG A 120 -13.47 23.17 -11.05
C ARG A 120 -13.84 24.04 -9.85
N TYR A 121 -13.60 23.53 -8.62
CA TYR A 121 -13.88 24.31 -7.41
C TYR A 121 -13.23 25.71 -7.47
N PRO A 122 -13.85 26.74 -6.88
CA PRO A 122 -13.27 28.09 -6.82
C PRO A 122 -11.94 28.10 -6.05
N GLU A 123 -11.04 29.01 -6.41
CA GLU A 123 -9.75 29.19 -5.71
C GLU A 123 -9.89 29.65 -4.27
N HIS A 124 -11.03 30.19 -3.92
CA HIS A 124 -11.39 30.65 -2.58
C HIS A 124 -12.70 30.00 -2.12
N GLY A 125 -12.88 29.90 -0.82
CA GLY A 125 -14.09 29.35 -0.21
C GLY A 125 -13.86 27.97 0.41
N ARG A 126 -14.96 27.25 0.66
CA ARG A 126 -14.98 26.00 1.40
C ARG A 126 -14.05 24.95 0.78
N ASP A 127 -14.21 24.67 -0.51
CA ASP A 127 -13.50 23.57 -1.17
C ASP A 127 -11.99 23.83 -1.29
N ALA A 128 -11.60 25.08 -1.55
CA ALA A 128 -10.19 25.47 -1.50
C ALA A 128 -9.60 25.31 -0.09
N THR A 129 -10.38 25.60 0.95
CA THR A 129 -9.97 25.41 2.35
C THR A 129 -9.82 23.92 2.68
N VAL A 130 -10.75 23.07 2.22
CA VAL A 130 -10.66 21.60 2.37
C VAL A 130 -9.41 21.08 1.69
N VAL A 131 -9.12 21.50 0.47
CA VAL A 131 -7.90 21.11 -0.27
C VAL A 131 -6.63 21.54 0.48
N SER A 132 -6.58 22.77 0.96
CA SER A 132 -5.46 23.28 1.75
C SER A 132 -5.23 22.45 3.01
N LEU A 133 -6.31 22.12 3.74
CA LEU A 133 -6.23 21.28 4.93
C LEU A 133 -5.79 19.84 4.61
N ILE A 134 -6.28 19.27 3.52
CA ILE A 134 -5.82 17.95 3.03
C ILE A 134 -4.31 17.97 2.79
N LEU A 135 -3.79 18.95 2.07
CA LEU A 135 -2.36 19.06 1.79
C LEU A 135 -1.53 19.22 3.07
N HIS A 136 -2.06 19.95 4.06
CA HIS A 136 -1.43 20.09 5.37
C HIS A 136 -1.37 18.78 6.13
N GLU A 137 -2.48 18.03 6.20
CA GLU A 137 -2.56 16.71 6.85
C GLU A 137 -1.62 15.70 6.17
N LEU A 138 -1.60 15.67 4.82
CA LEU A 138 -0.75 14.74 4.06
C LEU A 138 0.75 14.94 4.34
N ARG A 139 1.18 16.17 4.60
CA ARG A 139 2.60 16.49 4.89
C ARG A 139 3.11 15.84 6.18
N ASN A 140 2.23 15.58 7.13
CA ASN A 140 2.55 15.12 8.48
C ASN A 140 2.27 13.62 8.71
N LEU A 141 1.98 12.85 7.64
CA LEU A 141 1.61 11.44 7.77
C LEU A 141 2.77 10.55 8.23
N THR A 142 2.43 9.58 9.09
CA THR A 142 3.38 8.58 9.56
C THR A 142 3.47 7.42 8.59
N PRO A 143 4.66 7.11 8.03
CA PRO A 143 4.85 5.94 7.18
C PRO A 143 4.65 4.64 7.95
N LEU A 144 4.06 3.66 7.27
CA LEU A 144 3.88 2.30 7.76
C LEU A 144 4.78 1.32 6.97
N PRO A 145 5.38 0.32 7.61
CA PRO A 145 6.25 -0.65 6.96
C PRO A 145 5.46 -1.72 6.19
N LEU A 146 4.57 -1.29 5.29
CA LEU A 146 3.70 -2.13 4.48
C LEU A 146 4.24 -2.34 3.04
N ASP A 147 5.49 -2.01 2.83
CA ASP A 147 6.27 -2.28 1.63
C ASP A 147 7.02 -3.62 1.75
N VAL A 148 7.20 -4.28 0.64
CA VAL A 148 8.15 -5.38 0.48
C VAL A 148 9.08 -5.00 -0.66
N PRO A 149 10.32 -4.55 -0.37
CA PRO A 149 11.25 -4.12 -1.41
C PRO A 149 11.63 -5.29 -2.30
N LEU A 150 11.68 -5.03 -3.60
CA LEU A 150 12.12 -5.99 -4.61
C LEU A 150 13.54 -5.64 -5.08
N PRO A 151 14.42 -6.65 -5.22
CA PRO A 151 15.78 -6.44 -5.72
C PRO A 151 15.79 -6.09 -7.20
N SER A 152 16.84 -5.39 -7.63
CA SER A 152 17.11 -5.09 -9.03
C SER A 152 17.77 -6.27 -9.77
N ASP A 153 18.52 -7.13 -9.05
CA ASP A 153 19.10 -8.33 -9.60
C ASP A 153 18.02 -9.27 -10.16
N PRO A 154 18.05 -9.62 -11.47
CA PRO A 154 16.94 -10.37 -12.09
C PRO A 154 16.74 -11.78 -11.53
N GLY A 155 17.81 -12.44 -11.09
CA GLY A 155 17.74 -13.79 -10.50
C GLY A 155 17.07 -13.75 -9.14
N LEU A 156 17.55 -12.85 -8.27
CA LEU A 156 17.00 -12.67 -6.93
C LEU A 156 15.57 -12.14 -7.00
N ARG A 157 15.28 -11.24 -7.93
CA ARG A 157 13.93 -10.69 -8.14
C ARG A 157 12.91 -11.79 -8.46
N ARG A 158 13.24 -12.69 -9.39
CA ARG A 158 12.36 -13.85 -9.73
C ARG A 158 12.04 -14.70 -8.50
N LEU A 159 13.03 -14.96 -7.64
CA LEU A 159 12.82 -15.71 -6.40
C LEU A 159 11.93 -14.95 -5.40
N CYS A 160 12.15 -13.64 -5.24
CA CYS A 160 11.29 -12.79 -4.41
C CYS A 160 9.86 -12.78 -4.92
N GLU A 161 9.63 -12.61 -6.21
CA GLU A 161 8.29 -12.60 -6.81
C GLU A 161 7.61 -13.97 -6.69
N ALA A 162 8.36 -15.08 -6.86
CA ALA A 162 7.83 -16.43 -6.62
C ALA A 162 7.43 -16.62 -5.16
N PHE A 163 8.25 -16.19 -4.22
CA PHE A 163 7.95 -16.24 -2.79
C PHE A 163 6.69 -15.44 -2.44
N LEU A 164 6.53 -14.24 -2.99
CA LEU A 164 5.36 -13.38 -2.69
C LEU A 164 4.02 -13.97 -3.14
N ARG A 165 4.01 -14.96 -4.04
CA ARG A 165 2.79 -15.67 -4.44
C ARG A 165 2.33 -16.70 -3.41
N ALA A 166 3.28 -17.33 -2.70
CA ALA A 166 3.01 -18.35 -1.67
C ALA A 166 4.11 -18.25 -0.58
N PRO A 167 4.03 -17.24 0.30
CA PRO A 167 5.08 -17.02 1.31
C PRO A 167 5.01 -18.06 2.43
N ASP A 168 6.19 -18.57 2.81
CA ASP A 168 6.40 -19.49 3.92
C ASP A 168 7.54 -19.00 4.83
N ILE A 169 7.26 -18.86 6.12
CA ILE A 169 8.25 -18.38 7.09
C ILE A 169 9.43 -19.35 7.27
N HIS A 170 9.27 -20.62 6.90
CA HIS A 170 10.30 -21.65 6.99
C HIS A 170 11.14 -21.82 5.72
N ASP A 171 10.85 -21.08 4.63
CA ASP A 171 11.63 -21.19 3.39
C ASP A 171 13.12 -20.90 3.65
N PRO A 172 14.03 -21.90 3.48
CA PRO A 172 15.41 -21.80 3.92
C PRO A 172 16.27 -20.97 2.96
N PRO A 173 17.23 -20.18 3.45
CA PRO A 173 18.15 -19.42 2.58
C PRO A 173 18.97 -20.30 1.67
N GLY A 174 19.29 -21.54 2.09
CA GLY A 174 20.05 -22.51 1.28
C GLY A 174 19.38 -22.83 -0.06
N ARG A 175 18.05 -22.96 -0.10
CA ARG A 175 17.30 -23.16 -1.36
C ARG A 175 17.51 -22.00 -2.34
N TRP A 176 17.52 -20.78 -1.85
CA TRP A 176 17.73 -19.59 -2.66
C TRP A 176 19.19 -19.45 -3.13
N ALA A 177 20.13 -19.77 -2.23
CA ALA A 177 21.54 -19.79 -2.55
C ALA A 177 21.87 -20.78 -3.66
N THR A 178 21.31 -22.01 -3.58
CA THR A 178 21.44 -23.03 -4.62
C THR A 178 20.83 -22.58 -5.95
N ALA A 179 19.62 -22.00 -5.93
CA ALA A 179 18.94 -21.50 -7.12
C ALA A 179 19.71 -20.38 -7.84
N LEU A 180 20.51 -19.61 -7.11
CA LEU A 180 21.37 -18.54 -7.64
C LEU A 180 22.83 -19.00 -7.87
N SER A 181 23.15 -20.25 -7.58
CA SER A 181 24.52 -20.80 -7.67
C SER A 181 25.52 -19.99 -6.84
N VAL A 182 25.14 -19.56 -5.64
CA VAL A 182 25.98 -18.81 -4.70
C VAL A 182 25.99 -19.45 -3.31
N SER A 183 26.93 -19.04 -2.45
CA SER A 183 26.88 -19.42 -1.03
C SER A 183 25.80 -18.63 -0.27
N GLU A 184 25.30 -19.16 0.87
CA GLU A 184 24.37 -18.43 1.74
C GLU A 184 24.94 -17.10 2.24
N ARG A 185 26.25 -17.02 2.48
CA ARG A 185 26.93 -15.77 2.81
C ARG A 185 26.81 -14.75 1.68
N THR A 186 27.01 -15.18 0.43
CA THR A 186 26.88 -14.31 -0.75
C THR A 186 25.44 -13.88 -0.94
N LEU A 187 24.47 -14.80 -0.79
CA LEU A 187 23.05 -14.48 -0.79
C LEU A 187 22.70 -13.41 0.24
N GLY A 188 23.17 -13.55 1.48
CA GLY A 188 22.93 -12.57 2.54
C GLY A 188 23.45 -11.17 2.20
N ARG A 189 24.65 -11.07 1.60
CA ARG A 189 25.25 -9.81 1.13
C ARG A 189 24.45 -9.21 -0.02
N LEU A 190 24.04 -10.03 -0.99
CA LEU A 190 23.23 -9.62 -2.12
C LEU A 190 21.88 -9.07 -1.64
N PHE A 191 21.19 -9.80 -0.77
CA PHE A 191 19.92 -9.38 -0.18
C PHE A 191 20.03 -8.03 0.52
N HIS A 192 21.04 -7.85 1.35
CA HIS A 192 21.23 -6.61 2.09
C HIS A 192 21.53 -5.42 1.17
N ARG A 193 22.38 -5.62 0.15
CA ARG A 193 22.71 -4.60 -0.84
C ARG A 193 21.50 -4.18 -1.65
N GLU A 194 20.68 -5.13 -2.11
CA GLU A 194 19.58 -4.90 -3.03
C GLU A 194 18.30 -4.39 -2.31
N THR A 195 18.04 -4.84 -1.07
CA THR A 195 16.79 -4.56 -0.38
C THR A 195 16.96 -3.74 0.92
N GLY A 196 18.17 -3.50 1.37
CA GLY A 196 18.45 -2.90 2.68
C GLY A 196 18.12 -3.83 3.86
N MET A 197 17.78 -5.10 3.62
CA MET A 197 17.34 -6.04 4.65
C MET A 197 18.14 -7.34 4.63
N SER A 198 18.22 -8.02 5.80
CA SER A 198 18.60 -9.42 5.80
C SER A 198 17.48 -10.28 5.20
N PHE A 199 17.82 -11.42 4.60
CA PHE A 199 16.85 -12.40 4.08
C PHE A 199 15.76 -12.75 5.10
N LYS A 200 16.15 -13.04 6.36
CA LYS A 200 15.22 -13.37 7.45
C LYS A 200 14.22 -12.25 7.70
N ARG A 201 14.68 -10.99 7.73
CA ARG A 201 13.81 -9.83 7.98
C ARG A 201 12.88 -9.56 6.81
N TRP A 202 13.38 -9.68 5.59
CA TRP A 202 12.57 -9.52 4.38
C TRP A 202 11.49 -10.60 4.30
N ARG A 203 11.86 -11.87 4.49
CA ARG A 203 10.93 -13.01 4.49
C ARG A 203 9.83 -12.83 5.53
N GLN A 204 10.17 -12.47 6.77
CA GLN A 204 9.21 -12.20 7.82
C GLN A 204 8.26 -11.05 7.43
N ARG A 205 8.79 -9.95 6.89
CA ARG A 205 7.97 -8.82 6.42
C ARG A 205 7.05 -9.26 5.30
N ALA A 206 7.52 -10.00 4.32
CA ALA A 206 6.72 -10.50 3.21
C ALA A 206 5.54 -11.37 3.69
N CYS A 207 5.76 -12.30 4.62
CA CYS A 207 4.69 -13.10 5.23
C CYS A 207 3.65 -12.22 5.94
N ILE A 208 4.09 -11.27 6.76
CA ILE A 208 3.18 -10.40 7.51
C ILE A 208 2.38 -9.48 6.57
N VAL A 209 3.03 -8.86 5.59
CA VAL A 209 2.35 -7.98 4.62
C VAL A 209 1.37 -8.78 3.75
N HIS A 210 1.72 -10.02 3.37
CA HIS A 210 0.82 -10.92 2.65
C HIS A 210 -0.45 -11.24 3.45
N SER A 211 -0.34 -11.44 4.76
CA SER A 211 -1.49 -11.75 5.61
C SER A 211 -2.57 -10.66 5.58
N LEU A 212 -2.19 -9.41 5.41
CA LEU A 212 -3.11 -8.27 5.35
C LEU A 212 -4.10 -8.35 4.18
N GLN A 213 -3.75 -9.06 3.10
CA GLN A 213 -4.63 -9.23 1.94
C GLN A 213 -5.81 -10.14 2.24
N GLN A 214 -5.69 -11.01 3.23
CA GLN A 214 -6.72 -12.01 3.60
C GLN A 214 -7.57 -11.56 4.80
N MET A 215 -7.12 -10.57 5.56
CA MET A 215 -7.81 -10.09 6.77
C MET A 215 -9.20 -9.50 6.49
N PRO A 216 -9.43 -8.69 5.42
CA PRO A 216 -10.76 -8.16 5.14
C PRO A 216 -11.79 -9.24 4.79
N ALA A 217 -11.34 -10.40 4.30
CA ALA A 217 -12.20 -11.56 4.06
C ALA A 217 -12.57 -12.32 5.35
N GLY A 218 -12.18 -11.80 6.53
CA GLY A 218 -12.50 -12.41 7.82
C GLY A 218 -11.71 -13.68 8.13
N VAL A 219 -10.61 -13.95 7.42
CA VAL A 219 -9.78 -15.14 7.67
C VAL A 219 -9.21 -15.07 9.09
N PRO A 220 -9.47 -16.09 9.94
CA PRO A 220 -8.99 -16.10 11.32
C PRO A 220 -7.46 -16.06 11.41
N VAL A 221 -6.93 -15.38 12.44
CA VAL A 221 -5.48 -15.28 12.70
C VAL A 221 -4.83 -16.67 12.81
N THR A 222 -5.53 -17.64 13.38
CA THR A 222 -5.07 -19.05 13.46
C THR A 222 -4.81 -19.66 12.08
N ARG A 223 -5.70 -19.42 11.12
CA ARG A 223 -5.57 -19.89 9.75
C ARG A 223 -4.46 -19.14 9.00
N LEU A 224 -4.35 -17.83 9.19
CA LEU A 224 -3.26 -17.03 8.61
C LEU A 224 -1.89 -17.53 9.08
N ALA A 225 -1.76 -17.79 10.39
CA ALA A 225 -0.54 -18.33 10.98
C ALA A 225 -0.16 -19.67 10.33
N ALA A 226 -1.10 -20.61 10.27
CA ALA A 226 -0.88 -21.93 9.68
C ALA A 226 -0.51 -21.85 8.19
N THR A 227 -1.23 -21.04 7.40
CA THR A 227 -0.97 -20.87 5.94
C THR A 227 0.43 -20.30 5.67
N LEU A 228 0.94 -19.45 6.55
CA LEU A 228 2.25 -18.81 6.42
C LEU A 228 3.39 -19.61 7.10
N GLY A 229 3.09 -20.82 7.59
CA GLY A 229 4.07 -21.73 8.19
C GLY A 229 4.48 -21.38 9.63
N TYR A 230 3.75 -20.51 10.35
CA TYR A 230 4.06 -20.23 11.76
C TYR A 230 3.62 -21.39 12.65
N ASP A 231 4.48 -21.77 13.60
CA ASP A 231 4.24 -22.91 14.53
C ASP A 231 2.96 -22.75 15.36
N ASN A 232 2.56 -21.51 15.65
CA ASN A 232 1.33 -21.20 16.39
C ASN A 232 0.89 -19.75 16.16
N PRO A 233 -0.38 -19.41 16.50
CA PRO A 233 -0.92 -18.05 16.33
C PRO A 233 -0.21 -17.00 17.20
N ALA A 234 0.38 -17.39 18.34
CA ALA A 234 1.10 -16.45 19.20
C ALA A 234 2.42 -16.01 18.55
N ALA A 235 3.16 -16.94 17.93
CA ALA A 235 4.38 -16.63 17.17
C ALA A 235 4.08 -15.69 15.99
N PHE A 236 3.00 -15.95 15.24
CA PHE A 236 2.53 -15.04 14.19
C PHE A 236 2.19 -13.64 14.74
N THR A 237 1.40 -13.58 15.83
CA THR A 237 0.98 -12.31 16.44
C THR A 237 2.18 -11.50 16.94
N ALA A 238 3.17 -12.15 17.54
CA ALA A 238 4.42 -11.51 17.97
C ALA A 238 5.22 -10.96 16.76
N ALA A 239 5.35 -11.76 15.70
CA ALA A 239 6.00 -11.35 14.46
C ALA A 239 5.26 -10.18 13.80
N PHE A 240 3.94 -10.23 13.75
CA PHE A 240 3.08 -9.18 13.21
C PHE A 240 3.27 -7.85 13.97
N LYS A 241 3.19 -7.89 15.30
CA LYS A 241 3.42 -6.72 16.16
C LYS A 241 4.84 -6.18 15.99
N LYS A 242 5.84 -7.05 15.86
CA LYS A 242 7.23 -6.64 15.63
C LYS A 242 7.42 -5.90 14.30
N VAL A 243 6.73 -6.35 13.23
CA VAL A 243 6.84 -5.75 11.89
C VAL A 243 6.02 -4.48 11.77
N LEU A 244 4.76 -4.48 12.26
CA LEU A 244 3.80 -3.41 12.02
C LEU A 244 3.54 -2.50 13.24
N GLY A 245 4.15 -2.79 14.38
CA GLY A 245 4.00 -2.02 15.61
C GLY A 245 2.64 -2.22 16.33
N ARG A 246 1.67 -2.87 15.70
CA ARG A 246 0.30 -3.09 16.19
C ARG A 246 -0.12 -4.55 16.01
N PRO A 247 -1.03 -5.09 16.83
CA PRO A 247 -1.53 -6.47 16.69
C PRO A 247 -2.42 -6.62 15.43
N PRO A 248 -2.64 -7.87 14.95
CA PRO A 248 -3.52 -8.14 13.81
C PRO A 248 -4.93 -7.56 13.95
N THR A 249 -5.48 -7.54 15.17
CA THR A 249 -6.82 -6.99 15.47
C THR A 249 -6.96 -5.50 15.11
N ALA A 250 -5.89 -4.73 15.13
CA ALA A 250 -5.90 -3.33 14.71
C ALA A 250 -6.10 -3.14 13.19
N PHE A 251 -6.04 -4.24 12.41
CA PHE A 251 -6.20 -4.24 10.96
C PHE A 251 -7.48 -4.97 10.50
N THR A 252 -8.19 -5.65 11.40
CA THR A 252 -9.44 -6.38 11.10
C THR A 252 -10.69 -5.52 11.34
N THR A 253 -10.65 -4.53 12.23
CA THR A 253 -11.82 -3.77 12.69
C THR A 253 -12.09 -2.48 11.91
N ALA A 254 -11.22 -2.08 11.00
CA ALA A 254 -11.37 -0.83 10.22
C ALA A 254 -12.53 -0.85 9.18
N GLY A 255 -13.32 -1.91 9.09
CA GLY A 255 -14.39 -2.09 8.10
C GLY A 255 -15.80 -2.30 8.65
N ARG A 256 -16.04 -2.20 9.96
CA ARG A 256 -17.43 -2.12 10.45
C ARG A 256 -17.86 -0.66 10.45
N PRO A 257 -18.87 -0.27 9.64
CA PRO A 257 -19.61 0.97 9.94
C PRO A 257 -20.16 0.79 11.36
N GLY A 258 -19.92 1.79 12.20
CA GLY A 258 -20.62 1.87 13.49
C GLY A 258 -22.11 1.76 13.23
N PRO A 259 -22.91 1.20 14.16
CA PRO A 259 -24.35 1.25 14.03
C PRO A 259 -24.75 2.73 13.91
N ASP A 260 -25.47 3.06 12.82
CA ASP A 260 -26.14 4.34 12.69
C ASP A 260 -27.07 4.49 13.91
N THR A 261 -26.74 5.41 14.80
CA THR A 261 -27.66 5.99 15.79
C THR A 261 -27.93 7.43 15.42
#